data_673bf598e1c81b3d4bf17bc564484556
#
_entry.id   673bf598e1c81b3d4bf17bc564484556
#
_cell.length_a   1.000
_cell.length_b   1.000
_cell.length_c   1.000
_cell.angle_alpha   90.00
_cell.angle_beta   90.00
_cell.angle_gamma   90.00
#
_symmetry.space_group_name_H-M   'P 1'
#
loop_
_entity.id
_entity.type
_entity.pdbx_description
1 polymer ?
#
loop_
_entity_poly.entity_id
_entity_poly.type
_entity_poly.pdbx_seq_one_letter_code
_entity_poly.pdbx_strand_id
1 'polypeptide(L)'
;METMSTSEAVAWIIAAAKENARLYHDTLHSIVGVYNAGMRGALICTAAEQAGLLHGYKDSLQFLMKAGLVPDDLKEEAEEVMKL
;
A
#
# COMPACT_ATOMS: atom_id res chain seq x y z
N MET A 1 -12.24 -24.62 3.09
CA MET A 1 -11.70 -23.27 2.92
C MET A 1 -10.22 -23.28 3.27
N GLU A 2 -9.39 -22.90 2.32
CA GLU A 2 -7.96 -22.87 2.56
C GLU A 2 -7.59 -21.60 3.35
N THR A 3 -6.83 -21.76 4.40
CA THR A 3 -6.31 -20.65 5.16
C THR A 3 -4.94 -20.28 4.62
N MET A 4 -4.72 -19.00 4.46
CA MET A 4 -3.43 -18.47 4.04
C MET A 4 -2.40 -18.66 5.15
N SER A 5 -1.20 -19.12 4.80
CA SER A 5 -0.10 -19.20 5.76
C SER A 5 0.35 -17.78 6.15
N THR A 6 1.07 -17.66 7.26
CA THR A 6 1.64 -16.38 7.69
C THR A 6 2.54 -15.79 6.59
N SER A 7 3.38 -16.62 5.99
CA SER A 7 4.28 -16.19 4.91
C SER A 7 3.51 -15.67 3.69
N GLU A 8 2.45 -16.37 3.29
CA GLU A 8 1.58 -15.95 2.19
C GLU A 8 0.86 -14.64 2.51
N ALA A 9 0.38 -14.49 3.75
CA ALA A 9 -0.28 -13.27 4.19
C ALA A 9 0.66 -12.07 4.15
N VAL A 10 1.90 -12.24 4.62
CA VAL A 10 2.91 -11.18 4.56
C VAL A 10 3.23 -10.82 3.12
N ALA A 11 3.44 -11.81 2.26
CA ALA A 11 3.71 -11.58 0.84
C ALA A 11 2.56 -10.83 0.17
N TRP A 12 1.31 -11.17 0.51
CA TRP A 12 0.13 -10.51 -0.01
C TRP A 12 0.08 -9.03 0.41
N ILE A 13 0.35 -8.75 1.69
CA ILE A 13 0.36 -7.37 2.20
C ILE A 13 1.44 -6.55 1.49
N ILE A 14 2.63 -7.11 1.30
CA ILE A 14 3.71 -6.44 0.58
C ILE A 14 3.30 -6.10 -0.85
N ALA A 15 2.74 -7.07 -1.58
CA ALA A 15 2.30 -6.87 -2.95
C ALA A 15 1.17 -5.84 -3.03
N ALA A 16 0.20 -5.91 -2.12
CA ALA A 16 -0.92 -4.97 -2.06
C ALA A 16 -0.44 -3.55 -1.76
N ALA A 17 0.52 -3.39 -0.84
CA ALA A 17 1.09 -2.08 -0.51
C ALA A 17 1.83 -1.47 -1.70
N LYS A 18 2.64 -2.25 -2.41
CA LYS A 18 3.38 -1.79 -3.59
C LYS A 18 2.43 -1.37 -4.71
N GLU A 19 1.42 -2.16 -4.99
CA GLU A 19 0.42 -1.84 -6.02
C GLU A 19 -0.37 -0.58 -5.64
N ASN A 20 -0.77 -0.47 -4.38
CA ASN A 20 -1.51 0.70 -3.92
C ASN A 20 -0.66 1.97 -3.98
N ALA A 21 0.63 1.88 -3.67
CA ALA A 21 1.56 3.00 -3.78
C ALA A 21 1.69 3.45 -5.23
N ARG A 22 1.76 2.51 -6.17
CA ARG A 22 1.81 2.81 -7.61
C ARG A 22 0.55 3.55 -8.07
N LEU A 23 -0.62 3.05 -7.67
CA LEU A 23 -1.91 3.67 -8.01
C LEU A 23 -2.01 5.08 -7.41
N TYR A 24 -1.59 5.25 -6.18
CA TYR A 24 -1.58 6.55 -5.51
C TYR A 24 -0.69 7.54 -6.28
N HIS A 25 0.49 7.13 -6.66
CA HIS A 25 1.43 7.94 -7.43
C HIS A 25 0.83 8.36 -8.78
N ASP A 26 0.23 7.40 -9.50
CA ASP A 26 -0.42 7.66 -10.78
C ASP A 26 -1.58 8.65 -10.64
N THR A 27 -2.37 8.52 -9.58
CA THR A 27 -3.48 9.43 -9.29
C THR A 27 -2.97 10.85 -9.03
N LEU A 28 -1.89 11.00 -8.26
CA LEU A 28 -1.29 12.32 -8.00
C LEU A 28 -0.80 12.97 -9.29
N HIS A 29 -0.18 12.21 -10.19
CA HIS A 29 0.24 12.72 -11.48
C HIS A 29 -0.95 13.17 -12.33
N SER A 30 -2.04 12.42 -12.29
CA SER A 30 -3.26 12.77 -13.04
C SER A 30 -3.88 14.08 -12.57
N ILE A 31 -3.81 14.37 -11.27
CA ILE A 31 -4.38 15.61 -10.69
C ILE A 31 -3.72 16.85 -11.32
N VAL A 32 -2.43 16.80 -11.57
CA VAL A 32 -1.66 17.94 -12.10
C VAL A 32 -2.18 18.40 -13.47
N GLY A 33 -2.67 17.48 -14.30
CA GLY A 33 -3.13 17.79 -15.66
C GLY A 33 -4.62 18.07 -15.78
N VAL A 34 -5.37 18.09 -14.69
CA VAL A 34 -6.83 18.23 -14.72
C VAL A 34 -7.26 19.65 -14.34
N TYR A 35 -7.96 20.30 -15.26
CA TYR A 35 -8.48 21.66 -15.04
C TYR A 35 -9.95 21.70 -14.58
N ASN A 36 -10.70 20.62 -14.81
CA ASN A 36 -12.09 20.53 -14.39
C ASN A 36 -12.18 20.30 -12.87
N ALA A 37 -12.84 21.22 -12.16
CA ALA A 37 -12.93 21.18 -10.69
C ALA A 37 -13.61 19.90 -10.17
N GLY A 38 -14.64 19.41 -10.85
CA GLY A 38 -15.34 18.18 -10.46
C GLY A 38 -14.45 16.95 -10.58
N MET A 39 -13.76 16.81 -11.71
CA MET A 39 -12.82 15.70 -11.94
C MET A 39 -11.64 15.78 -10.97
N ARG A 40 -11.13 16.99 -10.72
CA ARG A 40 -10.04 17.21 -9.78
C ARG A 40 -10.42 16.78 -8.36
N GLY A 41 -11.63 17.16 -7.93
CA GLY A 41 -12.15 16.75 -6.63
C GLY A 41 -12.29 15.24 -6.50
N ALA A 42 -12.80 14.57 -7.55
CA ALA A 42 -12.91 13.12 -7.57
C ALA A 42 -11.54 12.44 -7.46
N LEU A 43 -10.53 12.95 -8.16
CA LEU A 43 -9.16 12.42 -8.11
C LEU A 43 -8.52 12.64 -6.74
N ILE A 44 -8.79 13.79 -6.10
CA ILE A 44 -8.31 14.06 -4.74
C ILE A 44 -8.92 13.07 -3.75
N CYS A 45 -10.22 12.76 -3.86
CA CYS A 45 -10.87 11.75 -3.02
C CYS A 45 -10.26 10.36 -3.25
N THR A 46 -10.02 9.99 -4.50
CA THR A 46 -9.38 8.73 -4.84
C THR A 46 -7.98 8.64 -4.25
N ALA A 47 -7.20 9.70 -4.36
CA ALA A 47 -5.85 9.77 -3.79
C ALA A 47 -5.89 9.61 -2.26
N ALA A 48 -6.85 10.24 -1.59
CA ALA A 48 -7.00 10.13 -0.14
C ALA A 48 -7.32 8.69 0.28
N GLU A 49 -8.21 8.01 -0.45
CA GLU A 49 -8.54 6.59 -0.19
C GLU A 49 -7.31 5.70 -0.39
N GLN A 50 -6.58 5.92 -1.47
CA GLN A 50 -5.37 5.15 -1.77
C GLN A 50 -4.28 5.36 -0.71
N ALA A 51 -4.11 6.60 -0.24
CA ALA A 51 -3.17 6.92 0.83
C ALA A 51 -3.56 6.24 2.14
N GLY A 52 -4.86 6.21 2.46
CA GLY A 52 -5.37 5.54 3.65
C GLY A 52 -5.13 4.03 3.61
N LEU A 53 -5.36 3.41 2.46
CA LEU A 53 -5.10 1.96 2.28
C LEU A 53 -3.61 1.65 2.40
N LEU A 54 -2.76 2.45 1.79
CA LEU A 54 -1.31 2.28 1.87
C LEU A 54 -0.84 2.39 3.33
N HIS A 55 -1.35 3.38 4.05
CA HIS A 55 -1.04 3.57 5.46
C HIS A 55 -1.45 2.35 6.30
N GLY A 56 -2.64 1.82 6.06
CA GLY A 56 -3.13 0.61 6.71
C GLY A 56 -2.27 -0.61 6.44
N TYR A 57 -1.84 -0.80 5.20
CA TYR A 57 -0.92 -1.91 4.85
C TYR A 57 0.43 -1.75 5.55
N LYS A 58 0.97 -0.55 5.60
CA LYS A 58 2.24 -0.26 6.28
C LYS A 58 2.12 -0.52 7.78
N ASP A 59 1.04 -0.10 8.41
CA ASP A 59 0.81 -0.34 9.85
C ASP A 59 0.71 -1.83 10.15
N SER A 60 -0.04 -2.58 9.33
CA SER A 60 -0.17 -4.03 9.47
C SER A 60 1.18 -4.72 9.34
N LEU A 61 1.96 -4.31 8.35
CA LEU A 61 3.29 -4.88 8.10
C LEU A 61 4.25 -4.57 9.25
N GLN A 62 4.21 -3.34 9.77
CA GLN A 62 5.02 -2.94 10.91
C GLN A 62 4.70 -3.77 12.15
N PHE A 63 3.42 -4.03 12.40
CA PHE A 63 2.98 -4.89 13.49
C PHE A 63 3.57 -6.29 13.34
N LEU A 64 3.49 -6.86 12.13
CA LEU A 64 4.02 -8.20 11.87
C LEU A 64 5.54 -8.25 12.03
N MET A 65 6.24 -7.20 11.61
CA MET A 65 7.69 -7.09 11.80
C MET A 65 8.07 -7.07 13.28
N LYS A 66 7.37 -6.28 14.08
CA LYS A 66 7.59 -6.18 15.53
C LYS A 66 7.26 -7.48 16.25
N ALA A 67 6.28 -8.23 15.75
CA ALA A 67 5.90 -9.54 16.31
C ALA A 67 6.84 -10.66 15.90
N GLY A 68 7.81 -10.38 15.00
CA GLY A 68 8.75 -11.39 14.52
C GLY A 68 8.12 -12.38 13.54
N LEU A 69 7.01 -12.00 12.89
CA LEU A 69 6.24 -12.88 12.00
C LEU A 69 6.61 -12.72 10.52
N VAL A 70 7.49 -11.79 10.18
CA VAL A 70 7.94 -11.61 8.79
C VAL A 70 9.09 -12.58 8.52
N PRO A 71 8.94 -13.50 7.54
CA PRO A 71 10.01 -14.42 7.17
C PRO A 71 11.27 -13.68 6.71
N ASP A 72 12.43 -14.27 6.93
CA ASP A 72 13.72 -13.65 6.60
C ASP A 72 13.84 -13.28 5.12
N ASP A 73 13.30 -14.12 4.23
CA ASP A 73 13.32 -13.88 2.78
C ASP A 73 12.43 -12.72 2.34
N LEU A 74 11.53 -12.24 3.21
CA LEU A 74 10.63 -11.13 2.92
C LEU A 74 11.00 -9.84 3.67
N LYS A 75 11.98 -9.88 4.57
CA LYS A 75 12.35 -8.72 5.39
C LYS A 75 12.79 -7.52 4.57
N GLU A 76 13.60 -7.74 3.55
CA GLU A 76 14.09 -6.66 2.70
C GLU A 76 12.95 -5.95 1.97
N GLU A 77 12.03 -6.73 1.39
CA GLU A 77 10.86 -6.19 0.70
C GLU A 77 9.92 -5.46 1.67
N ALA A 78 9.76 -5.99 2.88
CA ALA A 78 8.96 -5.35 3.93
C ALA A 78 9.55 -3.98 4.30
N GLU A 79 10.87 -3.89 4.44
CA GLU A 79 11.53 -2.62 4.73
C GLU A 79 11.38 -1.62 3.58
N GLU A 80 11.41 -2.08 2.33
CA GLU A 80 11.15 -1.23 1.17
C GLU A 80 9.75 -0.64 1.21
N VAL A 81 8.75 -1.44 1.58
CA VAL A 81 7.36 -0.98 1.72
C VAL A 81 7.26 0.12 2.77
N MET A 82 7.98 0.00 3.88
CA MET A 82 7.94 0.99 4.96
C MET A 82 8.47 2.36 4.51
N LYS A 83 9.23 2.41 3.44
CA LYS A 83 9.78 3.66 2.87
C LYS A 83 8.85 4.32 1.83
N LEU A 84 7.77 3.67 1.46
CA LEU A 84 6.83 4.22 0.46
C LEU A 84 5.96 5.40 1.02
#